data_6ac3ca9424a6624f29e5bb4601744289
#
_entry.id   6ac3ca9424a6624f29e5bb4601744289
#
_cell.length_a   1.000
_cell.length_b   1.000
_cell.length_c   1.000
_cell.angle_alpha   90.00
_cell.angle_beta   90.00
_cell.angle_gamma   90.00
#
_symmetry.space_group_name_H-M   'P 1'
#
loop_
_entity.id
_entity.type
_entity.pdbx_description
1 polymer ?
#
loop_
_entity_poly.entity_id
_entity_poly.type
_entity_poly.pdbx_seq_one_letter_code
_entity_poly.pdbx_strand_id
1 'polypeptide(L)'
;MKHLILLAAALVLAVSCSQKKAPKILVLYYSQTQTTKVVAEEIAGALGADIEAILPVVPYEGDIHATAARCQQEDAEGRLPEIQPLSVDVNAYDVIFLGYPIWFGTYAPPVSGLLSAVNLDGKKIVPFCTFGSGGLDSSVRDLKAALPNAEILPGYGVRTARIDAAKAEVDYFLKANGFLAGEVTPLPDFSESIPVTEEDAAIFNAAVGDYPMIHAQATEVASRAVPSGKEFLFTAKDLPRDPAVEAPDHFIKVFVLLEDGKEPVFTQVLR
;
A
#
# COMPACT_ATOMS: atom_id res chain seq x y z
N MET A 1 -32.33 -12.85 75.12
CA MET A 1 -31.10 -12.72 74.36
C MET A 1 -31.32 -13.49 73.07
N LYS A 2 -31.56 -12.77 71.95
CA LYS A 2 -31.86 -13.36 70.65
C LYS A 2 -30.68 -13.01 69.74
N HIS A 3 -29.90 -14.02 69.34
CA HIS A 3 -28.81 -13.85 68.38
C HIS A 3 -29.36 -13.74 66.96
N LEU A 4 -29.12 -12.60 66.32
CA LEU A 4 -29.43 -12.34 64.92
C LEU A 4 -28.22 -12.70 64.11
N ILE A 5 -28.29 -13.78 63.30
CA ILE A 5 -27.28 -14.20 62.40
C ILE A 5 -27.57 -13.49 61.08
N LEU A 6 -26.68 -12.50 60.68
CA LEU A 6 -26.70 -11.90 59.36
C LEU A 6 -25.97 -12.80 58.38
N LEU A 7 -26.68 -13.38 57.41
CA LEU A 7 -26.11 -14.08 56.27
C LEU A 7 -25.76 -13.01 55.20
N ALA A 8 -24.49 -12.74 55.00
CA ALA A 8 -24.01 -11.90 53.88
C ALA A 8 -23.89 -12.79 52.64
N ALA A 9 -24.83 -12.64 51.72
CA ALA A 9 -24.72 -13.27 50.40
C ALA A 9 -23.73 -12.48 49.53
N ALA A 10 -22.53 -13.02 49.30
CA ALA A 10 -21.58 -12.48 48.38
C ALA A 10 -22.03 -12.80 46.96
N LEU A 11 -22.54 -11.80 46.26
CA LEU A 11 -22.88 -11.86 44.83
C LEU A 11 -21.57 -11.79 44.01
N VAL A 12 -21.03 -12.92 43.60
CA VAL A 12 -19.90 -13.00 42.69
C VAL A 12 -20.41 -12.65 41.28
N LEU A 13 -20.24 -11.42 40.85
CA LEU A 13 -20.40 -11.01 39.47
C LEU A 13 -19.25 -11.63 38.65
N ALA A 14 -19.53 -12.76 38.02
CA ALA A 14 -18.66 -13.30 36.98
C ALA A 14 -18.71 -12.34 35.77
N VAL A 15 -17.74 -11.42 35.70
CA VAL A 15 -17.47 -10.67 34.49
C VAL A 15 -16.88 -11.66 33.48
N SER A 16 -17.75 -12.20 32.63
CA SER A 16 -17.34 -12.99 31.48
C SER A 16 -16.64 -12.02 30.51
N CYS A 17 -15.32 -11.87 30.65
CA CYS A 17 -14.48 -11.31 29.61
C CYS A 17 -14.56 -12.27 28.42
N SER A 18 -15.47 -12.02 27.50
CA SER A 18 -15.43 -12.63 26.17
C SER A 18 -14.10 -12.19 25.53
N GLN A 19 -13.08 -13.01 25.61
CA GLN A 19 -11.85 -12.81 24.86
C GLN A 19 -12.26 -12.80 23.39
N LYS A 20 -12.28 -11.63 22.74
CA LYS A 20 -12.40 -11.56 21.28
C LYS A 20 -11.29 -12.43 20.70
N LYS A 21 -11.67 -13.49 20.02
CA LYS A 21 -10.73 -14.34 19.28
C LYS A 21 -9.91 -13.42 18.34
N ALA A 22 -8.59 -13.59 18.32
CA ALA A 22 -7.75 -12.86 17.39
C ALA A 22 -8.25 -13.09 15.94
N PRO A 23 -8.29 -12.05 15.10
CA PRO A 23 -8.76 -12.19 13.74
C PRO A 23 -7.87 -13.16 12.97
N LYS A 24 -8.48 -14.04 12.16
CA LYS A 24 -7.74 -14.90 11.26
C LYS A 24 -7.35 -14.09 10.02
N ILE A 25 -6.07 -14.07 9.70
CA ILE A 25 -5.49 -13.24 8.64
C ILE A 25 -5.03 -14.10 7.48
N LEU A 26 -5.31 -13.66 6.26
CA LEU A 26 -4.80 -14.23 5.02
C LEU A 26 -4.06 -13.15 4.24
N VAL A 27 -2.90 -13.50 3.67
CA VAL A 27 -2.19 -12.67 2.71
C VAL A 27 -2.40 -13.26 1.31
N LEU A 28 -3.19 -12.58 0.48
CA LEU A 28 -3.37 -12.89 -0.93
C LEU A 28 -2.55 -11.92 -1.76
N TYR A 29 -1.81 -12.41 -2.77
CA TYR A 29 -1.03 -11.51 -3.59
C TYR A 29 -0.86 -12.00 -5.02
N TYR A 30 -0.79 -11.06 -5.96
CA TYR A 30 -0.26 -11.28 -7.29
C TYR A 30 1.14 -10.66 -7.43
N SER A 31 2.05 -11.36 -8.07
CA SER A 31 3.40 -10.86 -8.33
C SER A 31 3.97 -11.47 -9.61
N GLN A 32 4.24 -10.65 -10.64
CA GLN A 32 4.87 -11.09 -11.87
C GLN A 32 6.40 -11.22 -11.70
N THR A 33 7.04 -10.21 -11.10
CA THR A 33 8.50 -10.09 -10.99
C THR A 33 9.03 -10.42 -9.60
N GLN A 34 8.25 -11.09 -8.77
CA GLN A 34 8.54 -11.48 -7.38
C GLN A 34 8.65 -10.30 -6.39
N THR A 35 8.56 -9.03 -6.83
CA THR A 35 8.71 -7.87 -5.93
C THR A 35 7.57 -7.77 -4.93
N THR A 36 6.31 -7.89 -5.37
CA THR A 36 5.15 -7.89 -4.46
C THR A 36 5.16 -9.09 -3.51
N LYS A 37 5.71 -10.23 -3.96
CA LYS A 37 5.89 -11.41 -3.14
C LYS A 37 6.79 -11.14 -1.94
N VAL A 38 7.88 -10.39 -2.09
CA VAL A 38 8.77 -10.01 -0.97
C VAL A 38 7.97 -9.31 0.12
N VAL A 39 7.12 -8.34 -0.24
CA VAL A 39 6.25 -7.64 0.72
C VAL A 39 5.24 -8.60 1.36
N ALA A 40 4.64 -9.48 0.56
CA ALA A 40 3.68 -10.47 1.04
C ALA A 40 4.30 -11.42 2.10
N GLU A 41 5.51 -11.89 1.85
CA GLU A 41 6.25 -12.76 2.76
C GLU A 41 6.66 -12.04 4.05
N GLU A 42 7.06 -10.76 4.00
CA GLU A 42 7.34 -9.96 5.19
C GLU A 42 6.08 -9.76 6.05
N ILE A 43 4.93 -9.44 5.43
CA ILE A 43 3.65 -9.29 6.15
C ILE A 43 3.24 -10.62 6.77
N ALA A 44 3.22 -11.70 5.99
CA ALA A 44 2.81 -13.02 6.46
C ALA A 44 3.72 -13.53 7.60
N GLY A 45 5.03 -13.36 7.45
CA GLY A 45 6.02 -13.74 8.46
C GLY A 45 5.86 -12.96 9.77
N ALA A 46 5.65 -11.65 9.69
CA ALA A 46 5.46 -10.78 10.86
C ALA A 46 4.16 -11.13 11.63
N LEU A 47 3.10 -11.50 10.92
CA LEU A 47 1.79 -11.79 11.51
C LEU A 47 1.55 -13.28 11.81
N GLY A 48 2.42 -14.19 11.35
CA GLY A 48 2.16 -15.62 11.37
C GLY A 48 0.90 -16.00 10.58
N ALA A 49 0.62 -15.27 9.49
CA ALA A 49 -0.58 -15.41 8.68
C ALA A 49 -0.41 -16.45 7.57
N ASP A 50 -1.54 -17.04 7.15
CA ASP A 50 -1.58 -17.86 5.95
C ASP A 50 -1.30 -16.97 4.71
N ILE A 51 -0.61 -17.51 3.71
CA ILE A 51 -0.22 -16.79 2.51
C ILE A 51 -0.52 -17.61 1.26
N GLU A 52 -1.11 -16.98 0.23
CA GLU A 52 -1.38 -17.62 -1.06
C GLU A 52 -1.22 -16.65 -2.23
N ALA A 53 -0.66 -17.15 -3.32
CA ALA A 53 -0.49 -16.39 -4.55
C ALA A 53 -1.75 -16.47 -5.42
N ILE A 54 -2.14 -15.33 -5.99
CA ILE A 54 -3.16 -15.24 -7.03
C ILE A 54 -2.48 -15.65 -8.35
N LEU A 55 -2.91 -16.77 -8.93
CA LEU A 55 -2.29 -17.33 -10.13
C LEU A 55 -3.27 -17.22 -11.32
N PRO A 56 -2.98 -16.39 -12.34
CA PRO A 56 -3.74 -16.44 -13.60
C PRO A 56 -3.59 -17.82 -14.25
N VAL A 57 -4.67 -18.34 -14.85
CA VAL A 57 -4.63 -19.60 -15.63
C VAL A 57 -3.64 -19.48 -16.78
N VAL A 58 -3.63 -18.32 -17.43
CA VAL A 58 -2.59 -17.97 -18.41
C VAL A 58 -1.68 -16.93 -17.79
N PRO A 59 -0.42 -17.23 -17.46
CA PRO A 59 0.51 -16.29 -16.86
C PRO A 59 0.76 -15.06 -17.75
N TYR A 60 1.06 -13.91 -17.11
CA TYR A 60 1.61 -12.74 -17.79
C TYR A 60 3.11 -12.95 -17.94
N GLU A 61 3.54 -13.23 -19.14
CA GLU A 61 4.93 -13.51 -19.49
C GLU A 61 5.55 -12.38 -20.32
N GLY A 62 6.86 -12.41 -20.44
CA GLY A 62 7.61 -11.43 -21.21
C GLY A 62 7.93 -10.15 -20.45
N ASP A 63 8.27 -9.13 -21.20
CA ASP A 63 8.65 -7.81 -20.69
C ASP A 63 7.43 -6.91 -20.44
N ILE A 64 7.70 -5.67 -20.06
CA ILE A 64 6.66 -4.67 -19.82
C ILE A 64 5.80 -4.40 -21.07
N HIS A 65 6.38 -4.49 -22.27
CA HIS A 65 5.66 -4.22 -23.52
C HIS A 65 4.68 -5.37 -23.83
N ALA A 66 5.11 -6.62 -23.67
CA ALA A 66 4.24 -7.78 -23.82
C ALA A 66 3.09 -7.77 -22.81
N THR A 67 3.40 -7.44 -21.55
CA THR A 67 2.39 -7.29 -20.49
C THR A 67 1.39 -6.17 -20.84
N ALA A 68 1.88 -5.02 -21.29
CA ALA A 68 1.03 -3.89 -21.67
C ALA A 68 0.11 -4.23 -22.85
N ALA A 69 0.65 -4.87 -23.90
CA ALA A 69 -0.13 -5.27 -25.06
C ALA A 69 -1.27 -6.24 -24.68
N ARG A 70 -0.99 -7.21 -23.82
CA ARG A 70 -2.00 -8.14 -23.32
C ARG A 70 -3.08 -7.43 -22.48
N CYS A 71 -2.70 -6.54 -21.57
CA CYS A 71 -3.67 -5.77 -20.77
C CYS A 71 -4.57 -4.91 -21.67
N GLN A 72 -4.01 -4.25 -22.69
CA GLN A 72 -4.79 -3.47 -23.66
C GLN A 72 -5.77 -4.34 -24.46
N GLN A 73 -5.34 -5.54 -24.85
CA GLN A 73 -6.23 -6.48 -25.54
C GLN A 73 -7.37 -6.96 -24.63
N GLU A 74 -7.06 -7.34 -23.37
CA GLU A 74 -8.07 -7.77 -22.40
C GLU A 74 -9.08 -6.66 -22.12
N ASP A 75 -8.62 -5.41 -21.96
CA ASP A 75 -9.50 -4.24 -21.77
C ASP A 75 -10.39 -3.99 -22.99
N ALA A 76 -9.83 -4.01 -24.20
CA ALA A 76 -10.58 -3.81 -25.45
C ALA A 76 -11.65 -4.90 -25.68
N GLU A 77 -11.39 -6.11 -25.19
CA GLU A 77 -12.32 -7.26 -25.27
C GLU A 77 -13.31 -7.30 -24.08
N GLY A 78 -13.16 -6.41 -23.07
CA GLY A 78 -13.92 -6.45 -21.83
C GLY A 78 -13.71 -7.75 -21.04
N ARG A 79 -12.54 -8.36 -21.14
CA ARG A 79 -12.23 -9.68 -20.60
C ARG A 79 -11.32 -9.56 -19.38
N LEU A 80 -11.71 -10.23 -18.29
CA LEU A 80 -10.85 -10.39 -17.11
C LEU A 80 -10.01 -11.67 -17.22
N PRO A 81 -8.78 -11.69 -16.71
CA PRO A 81 -7.99 -12.90 -16.65
C PRO A 81 -8.65 -13.92 -15.72
N GLU A 82 -8.77 -15.15 -16.17
CA GLU A 82 -9.21 -16.28 -15.36
C GLU A 82 -8.12 -16.62 -14.33
N ILE A 83 -8.53 -16.88 -13.08
CA ILE A 83 -7.66 -17.18 -11.95
C ILE A 83 -7.81 -18.65 -11.57
N GLN A 84 -6.70 -19.32 -11.27
CA GLN A 84 -6.72 -20.65 -10.71
C GLN A 84 -7.44 -20.63 -9.36
N PRO A 85 -8.23 -21.67 -9.03
CA PRO A 85 -8.90 -21.76 -7.74
C PRO A 85 -7.91 -21.61 -6.58
N LEU A 86 -8.30 -20.82 -5.59
CA LEU A 86 -7.52 -20.73 -4.34
C LEU A 86 -7.56 -22.06 -3.61
N SER A 87 -6.45 -22.39 -2.93
CA SER A 87 -6.36 -23.61 -2.09
C SER A 87 -7.02 -23.38 -0.72
N VAL A 88 -7.20 -22.14 -0.29
CA VAL A 88 -7.81 -21.75 0.98
C VAL A 88 -9.28 -21.36 0.81
N ASP A 89 -10.09 -21.61 1.84
CA ASP A 89 -11.43 -21.02 1.93
C ASP A 89 -11.33 -19.61 2.51
N VAL A 90 -11.51 -18.60 1.67
CA VAL A 90 -11.46 -17.17 2.03
C VAL A 90 -12.48 -16.81 3.13
N ASN A 91 -13.61 -17.54 3.22
CA ASN A 91 -14.62 -17.30 4.24
C ASN A 91 -14.10 -17.58 5.66
N ALA A 92 -13.07 -18.39 5.80
CA ALA A 92 -12.45 -18.71 7.09
C ALA A 92 -11.64 -17.56 7.69
N TYR A 93 -11.44 -16.43 6.98
CA TYR A 93 -10.59 -15.32 7.39
C TYR A 93 -11.40 -14.05 7.64
N ASP A 94 -10.98 -13.27 8.63
CA ASP A 94 -11.60 -12.00 9.01
C ASP A 94 -10.96 -10.82 8.29
N VAL A 95 -9.65 -10.90 8.07
CA VAL A 95 -8.82 -9.85 7.45
C VAL A 95 -8.02 -10.44 6.30
N ILE A 96 -8.01 -9.76 5.17
CA ILE A 96 -7.25 -10.14 3.97
C ILE A 96 -6.30 -9.00 3.63
N PHE A 97 -5.01 -9.27 3.69
CA PHE A 97 -4.00 -8.42 3.07
C PHE A 97 -3.97 -8.76 1.58
N LEU A 98 -4.30 -7.78 0.73
CA LEU A 98 -4.39 -7.96 -0.72
C LEU A 98 -3.26 -7.23 -1.42
N GLY A 99 -2.33 -7.99 -1.99
CA GLY A 99 -1.10 -7.50 -2.60
C GLY A 99 -1.09 -7.54 -4.12
N TYR A 100 -0.55 -6.46 -4.75
CA TYR A 100 -0.48 -6.35 -6.19
C TYR A 100 0.59 -5.35 -6.67
N PRO A 101 1.14 -5.52 -7.86
CA PRO A 101 1.86 -4.45 -8.53
C PRO A 101 0.86 -3.43 -9.11
N ILE A 102 1.25 -2.15 -9.10
CA ILE A 102 0.49 -1.11 -9.81
C ILE A 102 0.83 -1.17 -11.29
N TRP A 103 -0.19 -1.44 -12.12
CA TRP A 103 -0.14 -1.36 -13.56
C TRP A 103 -1.14 -0.32 -14.06
N PHE A 104 -0.69 0.59 -14.92
CA PHE A 104 -1.52 1.66 -15.51
C PHE A 104 -2.30 2.50 -14.46
N GLY A 105 -1.69 2.71 -13.28
CA GLY A 105 -2.24 3.55 -12.22
C GLY A 105 -3.23 2.87 -11.29
N THR A 106 -3.51 1.57 -11.46
CA THR A 106 -4.40 0.78 -10.61
C THR A 106 -3.79 -0.60 -10.30
N TYR A 107 -4.52 -1.46 -9.60
CA TYR A 107 -4.08 -2.85 -9.35
C TYR A 107 -4.03 -3.67 -10.64
N ALA A 108 -3.09 -4.61 -10.71
CA ALA A 108 -2.91 -5.48 -11.87
C ALA A 108 -4.16 -6.33 -12.18
N PRO A 109 -4.49 -6.60 -13.47
CA PRO A 109 -5.69 -7.33 -13.89
C PRO A 109 -5.95 -8.68 -13.20
N PRO A 110 -4.95 -9.48 -12.79
CA PRO A 110 -5.21 -10.69 -12.00
C PRO A 110 -6.00 -10.46 -10.70
N VAL A 111 -5.90 -9.25 -10.11
CA VAL A 111 -6.74 -8.90 -8.96
C VAL A 111 -8.19 -8.74 -9.38
N SER A 112 -8.47 -8.10 -10.53
CA SER A 112 -9.85 -8.02 -11.06
C SER A 112 -10.42 -9.41 -11.30
N GLY A 113 -9.60 -10.34 -11.84
CA GLY A 113 -9.97 -11.74 -12.00
C GLY A 113 -10.33 -12.41 -10.66
N LEU A 114 -9.54 -12.20 -9.61
CA LEU A 114 -9.83 -12.68 -8.25
C LEU A 114 -11.17 -12.10 -7.75
N LEU A 115 -11.35 -10.77 -7.84
CA LEU A 115 -12.55 -10.10 -7.34
C LEU A 115 -13.83 -10.54 -8.05
N SER A 116 -13.72 -11.02 -9.29
CA SER A 116 -14.86 -11.60 -10.02
C SER A 116 -15.17 -13.04 -9.61
N ALA A 117 -14.18 -13.77 -9.08
CA ALA A 117 -14.30 -15.19 -8.75
C ALA A 117 -14.59 -15.46 -7.26
N VAL A 118 -14.24 -14.51 -6.37
CA VAL A 118 -14.27 -14.70 -4.91
C VAL A 118 -15.08 -13.58 -4.26
N ASN A 119 -16.06 -13.97 -3.41
CA ASN A 119 -16.82 -12.99 -2.64
C ASN A 119 -16.03 -12.53 -1.40
N LEU A 120 -15.77 -11.22 -1.31
CA LEU A 120 -15.07 -10.56 -0.20
C LEU A 120 -16.00 -9.66 0.65
N ASP A 121 -17.31 -9.79 0.52
CA ASP A 121 -18.29 -9.02 1.28
C ASP A 121 -18.10 -9.22 2.79
N GLY A 122 -18.16 -8.11 3.53
CA GLY A 122 -18.00 -8.10 4.99
C GLY A 122 -16.57 -8.33 5.48
N LYS A 123 -15.60 -8.54 4.60
CA LYS A 123 -14.18 -8.70 4.95
C LYS A 123 -13.51 -7.35 5.18
N LYS A 124 -12.46 -7.36 6.01
CA LYS A 124 -11.51 -6.25 6.11
C LYS A 124 -10.37 -6.49 5.12
N ILE A 125 -10.18 -5.56 4.20
CA ILE A 125 -9.15 -5.65 3.18
C ILE A 125 -8.08 -4.61 3.48
N VAL A 126 -6.83 -5.07 3.60
CA VAL A 126 -5.64 -4.23 3.77
C VAL A 126 -4.85 -4.30 2.47
N PRO A 127 -4.97 -3.30 1.57
CA PRO A 127 -4.22 -3.30 0.34
C PRO A 127 -2.73 -3.07 0.59
N PHE A 128 -1.87 -3.78 -0.15
CA PHE A 128 -0.47 -3.43 -0.25
C PHE A 128 0.01 -3.55 -1.69
N CYS A 129 0.92 -2.67 -2.11
CA CYS A 129 1.32 -2.65 -3.50
C CYS A 129 2.79 -2.30 -3.71
N THR A 130 3.29 -2.73 -4.87
CA THR A 130 4.59 -2.33 -5.39
C THR A 130 4.42 -1.54 -6.68
N PHE A 131 5.25 -0.54 -6.90
CA PHE A 131 5.10 0.36 -8.04
C PHE A 131 6.43 0.96 -8.50
N GLY A 132 6.44 1.50 -9.70
CA GLY A 132 7.55 2.30 -10.22
C GLY A 132 7.58 3.72 -9.65
N SER A 133 6.43 4.41 -9.64
CA SER A 133 6.36 5.80 -9.18
C SER A 133 5.25 6.09 -8.18
N GLY A 134 4.16 5.30 -8.13
CA GLY A 134 3.01 5.55 -7.25
C GLY A 134 1.80 4.74 -7.69
N GLY A 135 0.60 5.10 -7.18
CA GLY A 135 -0.68 4.48 -7.56
C GLY A 135 -1.41 3.79 -6.40
N LEU A 136 -0.89 3.85 -5.16
CA LEU A 136 -1.60 3.27 -4.01
C LEU A 136 -2.99 3.91 -3.85
N ASP A 137 -3.08 5.25 -3.81
CA ASP A 137 -4.35 5.95 -3.55
C ASP A 137 -5.39 5.68 -4.65
N SER A 138 -4.98 5.69 -5.93
CA SER A 138 -5.87 5.37 -7.05
C SER A 138 -6.34 3.92 -6.99
N SER A 139 -5.44 2.96 -6.74
CA SER A 139 -5.81 1.56 -6.62
C SER A 139 -6.73 1.27 -5.42
N VAL A 140 -6.53 1.96 -4.29
CA VAL A 140 -7.42 1.88 -3.11
C VAL A 140 -8.79 2.43 -3.43
N ARG A 141 -8.88 3.56 -4.16
CA ARG A 141 -10.16 4.10 -4.64
C ARG A 141 -10.89 3.10 -5.55
N ASP A 142 -10.16 2.48 -6.47
CA ASP A 142 -10.72 1.49 -7.39
C ASP A 142 -11.16 0.21 -6.66
N LEU A 143 -10.40 -0.24 -5.64
CA LEU A 143 -10.81 -1.35 -4.75
C LEU A 143 -12.10 -1.02 -3.98
N LYS A 144 -12.24 0.20 -3.45
CA LYS A 144 -13.47 0.64 -2.78
C LYS A 144 -14.67 0.63 -3.71
N ALA A 145 -14.48 0.98 -4.98
CA ALA A 145 -15.53 0.91 -6.00
C ALA A 145 -15.89 -0.55 -6.36
N ALA A 146 -14.89 -1.43 -6.44
CA ALA A 146 -15.07 -2.84 -6.77
C ALA A 146 -15.65 -3.67 -5.60
N LEU A 147 -15.41 -3.26 -4.35
CA LEU A 147 -15.78 -3.97 -3.13
C LEU A 147 -16.63 -3.09 -2.19
N PRO A 148 -17.84 -2.67 -2.60
CA PRO A 148 -18.66 -1.72 -1.84
C PRO A 148 -19.11 -2.26 -0.48
N ASN A 149 -19.11 -3.58 -0.29
CA ASN A 149 -19.54 -4.25 0.94
C ASN A 149 -18.36 -4.74 1.81
N ALA A 150 -17.11 -4.45 1.43
CA ALA A 150 -15.92 -4.73 2.25
C ALA A 150 -15.43 -3.46 2.95
N GLU A 151 -14.74 -3.63 4.06
CA GLU A 151 -14.06 -2.53 4.77
C GLU A 151 -12.62 -2.41 4.24
N ILE A 152 -12.34 -1.38 3.43
CA ILE A 152 -10.99 -1.15 2.93
C ILE A 152 -10.22 -0.29 3.94
N LEU A 153 -9.23 -0.91 4.57
CA LEU A 153 -8.36 -0.30 5.58
C LEU A 153 -7.19 0.47 4.93
N PRO A 154 -6.41 1.25 5.73
CA PRO A 154 -5.20 1.89 5.23
C PRO A 154 -4.26 0.88 4.58
N GLY A 155 -3.68 1.25 3.44
CA GLY A 155 -2.79 0.39 2.67
C GLY A 155 -1.31 0.75 2.83
N TYR A 156 -0.44 -0.17 2.40
CA TYR A 156 1.00 0.03 2.31
C TYR A 156 1.45 -0.01 0.85
N GLY A 157 2.41 0.83 0.50
CA GLY A 157 2.97 0.85 -0.84
C GLY A 157 4.45 1.18 -0.86
N VAL A 158 5.21 0.46 -1.69
CA VAL A 158 6.65 0.67 -1.84
C VAL A 158 7.09 0.65 -3.30
N ARG A 159 8.01 1.55 -3.65
CA ARG A 159 8.66 1.50 -4.96
C ARG A 159 9.48 0.23 -5.10
N THR A 160 9.41 -0.39 -6.29
CA THR A 160 10.25 -1.55 -6.63
C THR A 160 11.74 -1.27 -6.40
N ALA A 161 12.20 -0.05 -6.72
CA ALA A 161 13.58 0.37 -6.50
C ALA A 161 13.99 0.51 -5.02
N ARG A 162 13.03 0.44 -4.09
CA ARG A 162 13.24 0.55 -2.64
C ARG A 162 12.79 -0.69 -1.89
N ILE A 163 12.69 -1.82 -2.57
CA ILE A 163 12.13 -3.05 -1.97
C ILE A 163 12.92 -3.51 -0.73
N ASP A 164 14.18 -3.20 -0.64
CA ASP A 164 15.03 -3.52 0.52
C ASP A 164 14.57 -2.80 1.81
N ALA A 165 13.85 -1.68 1.68
CA ALA A 165 13.25 -0.99 2.81
C ALA A 165 11.96 -1.66 3.33
N ALA A 166 11.37 -2.56 2.56
CA ALA A 166 10.03 -3.13 2.83
C ALA A 166 9.94 -3.76 4.22
N LYS A 167 10.97 -4.46 4.68
CA LYS A 167 10.96 -5.12 6.01
C LYS A 167 10.73 -4.14 7.16
N ALA A 168 11.48 -3.05 7.19
CA ALA A 168 11.36 -2.03 8.25
C ALA A 168 10.06 -1.23 8.11
N GLU A 169 9.66 -0.91 6.89
CA GLU A 169 8.45 -0.14 6.60
C GLU A 169 7.18 -0.97 6.88
N VAL A 170 7.17 -2.27 6.59
CA VAL A 170 6.08 -3.18 6.92
C VAL A 170 5.95 -3.33 8.44
N ASP A 171 7.05 -3.52 9.18
CA ASP A 171 7.00 -3.59 10.64
C ASP A 171 6.37 -2.32 11.25
N TYR A 172 6.82 -1.14 10.79
CA TYR A 172 6.22 0.13 11.19
C TYR A 172 4.73 0.21 10.84
N PHE A 173 4.37 -0.13 9.60
CA PHE A 173 2.99 -0.10 9.10
C PHE A 173 2.07 -1.00 9.92
N LEU A 174 2.48 -2.24 10.19
CA LEU A 174 1.69 -3.21 10.95
C LEU A 174 1.46 -2.76 12.39
N LYS A 175 2.49 -2.20 13.05
CA LYS A 175 2.38 -1.65 14.40
C LYS A 175 1.50 -0.40 14.44
N ALA A 176 1.69 0.53 13.50
CA ALA A 176 0.93 1.77 13.41
C ALA A 176 -0.57 1.54 13.19
N ASN A 177 -0.94 0.43 12.54
CA ASN A 177 -2.33 0.06 12.26
C ASN A 177 -2.88 -1.02 13.22
N GLY A 178 -2.15 -1.38 14.28
CA GLY A 178 -2.61 -2.29 15.34
C GLY A 178 -2.68 -3.77 14.93
N PHE A 179 -2.02 -4.16 13.85
CA PHE A 179 -1.90 -5.56 13.43
C PHE A 179 -0.78 -6.30 14.16
N LEU A 180 0.25 -5.58 14.59
CA LEU A 180 1.37 -6.09 15.35
C LEU A 180 1.50 -5.33 16.67
N ALA A 181 1.85 -6.03 17.74
CA ALA A 181 2.11 -5.40 19.03
C ALA A 181 3.43 -4.62 18.98
N GLY A 182 3.45 -3.47 19.65
CA GLY A 182 4.61 -2.58 19.74
C GLY A 182 4.20 -1.13 19.68
N GLU A 183 5.05 -0.26 20.19
CA GLU A 183 4.87 1.18 20.08
C GLU A 183 5.55 1.70 18.82
N VAL A 184 4.92 2.64 18.16
CA VAL A 184 5.50 3.43 17.07
C VAL A 184 5.43 4.90 17.44
N THR A 185 6.49 5.63 17.15
CA THR A 185 6.45 7.09 17.21
C THR A 185 5.73 7.58 15.96
N PRO A 186 4.56 8.25 16.08
CA PRO A 186 3.90 8.84 14.94
C PRO A 186 4.83 9.82 14.23
N LEU A 187 4.81 9.80 12.90
CA LEU A 187 5.53 10.83 12.15
C LEU A 187 4.86 12.18 12.36
N PRO A 188 5.63 13.25 12.51
CA PRO A 188 5.07 14.59 12.59
C PRO A 188 4.38 14.96 11.28
N ASP A 189 3.47 15.92 11.34
CA ASP A 189 2.91 16.52 10.14
C ASP A 189 4.00 17.20 9.31
N PHE A 190 3.76 17.35 8.01
CA PHE A 190 4.61 18.17 7.17
C PHE A 190 4.52 19.64 7.61
N SER A 191 5.62 20.36 7.47
CA SER A 191 5.64 21.82 7.64
C SER A 191 4.66 22.51 6.66
N GLU A 192 4.46 23.81 6.84
CA GLU A 192 3.85 24.61 5.79
C GLU A 192 4.69 24.51 4.51
N SER A 193 3.98 24.57 3.36
CA SER A 193 4.62 24.58 2.03
C SER A 193 5.21 25.96 1.77
N ILE A 194 6.46 25.99 1.33
CA ILE A 194 7.20 27.23 1.00
C ILE A 194 7.80 27.11 -0.41
N PRO A 195 8.09 28.23 -1.09
CA PRO A 195 8.82 28.19 -2.36
C PRO A 195 10.16 27.47 -2.22
N VAL A 196 10.52 26.66 -3.22
CA VAL A 196 11.80 25.91 -3.21
C VAL A 196 12.99 26.87 -3.26
N THR A 197 14.03 26.56 -2.47
CA THR A 197 15.36 27.14 -2.58
C THR A 197 16.20 26.42 -3.63
N GLU A 198 17.40 26.93 -3.94
CA GLU A 198 18.36 26.22 -4.80
C GLU A 198 18.76 24.85 -4.22
N GLU A 199 18.89 24.76 -2.89
CA GLU A 199 19.20 23.50 -2.19
C GLU A 199 18.04 22.50 -2.30
N ASP A 200 16.80 22.94 -2.10
CA ASP A 200 15.62 22.07 -2.25
C ASP A 200 15.47 21.57 -3.68
N ALA A 201 15.71 22.44 -4.68
CA ALA A 201 15.69 22.08 -6.08
C ALA A 201 16.79 21.04 -6.42
N ALA A 202 17.98 21.15 -5.82
CA ALA A 202 19.06 20.18 -5.98
C ALA A 202 18.67 18.81 -5.38
N ILE A 203 18.03 18.77 -4.20
CA ILE A 203 17.52 17.55 -3.57
C ILE A 203 16.46 16.90 -4.47
N PHE A 204 15.50 17.68 -4.98
CA PHE A 204 14.47 17.19 -5.89
C PHE A 204 15.08 16.57 -7.15
N ASN A 205 15.98 17.31 -7.82
CA ASN A 205 16.61 16.87 -9.07
C ASN A 205 17.46 15.60 -8.84
N ALA A 206 18.20 15.52 -7.74
CA ALA A 206 18.98 14.34 -7.40
C ALA A 206 18.09 13.12 -7.15
N ALA A 207 16.95 13.31 -6.44
CA ALA A 207 16.02 12.23 -6.12
C ALA A 207 15.28 11.69 -7.34
N VAL A 208 14.89 12.58 -8.27
CA VAL A 208 14.15 12.23 -9.48
C VAL A 208 15.09 11.67 -10.56
N GLY A 209 16.28 12.28 -10.72
CA GLY A 209 17.26 11.92 -11.74
C GLY A 209 16.64 11.85 -13.14
N ASP A 210 17.05 10.85 -13.89
CA ASP A 210 16.55 10.60 -15.25
C ASP A 210 15.31 9.66 -15.27
N TYR A 211 14.51 9.62 -14.17
CA TYR A 211 13.34 8.75 -14.12
C TYR A 211 12.32 9.15 -15.20
N PRO A 212 12.02 8.28 -16.18
CA PRO A 212 11.35 8.69 -17.43
C PRO A 212 9.88 9.10 -17.24
N MET A 213 9.29 8.77 -16.07
CA MET A 213 7.88 9.10 -15.78
C MET A 213 7.70 10.42 -15.03
N ILE A 214 8.80 11.12 -14.69
CA ILE A 214 8.77 12.42 -14.03
C ILE A 214 9.54 13.41 -14.90
N HIS A 215 8.84 14.38 -15.47
CA HIS A 215 9.42 15.50 -16.18
C HIS A 215 8.77 16.76 -15.62
N ALA A 216 9.31 17.25 -14.50
CA ALA A 216 8.67 18.30 -13.71
C ALA A 216 9.72 19.18 -13.04
N GLN A 217 9.32 20.38 -12.69
CA GLN A 217 10.10 21.36 -11.93
C GLN A 217 9.44 21.58 -10.58
N ALA A 218 10.17 21.39 -9.49
CA ALA A 218 9.69 21.69 -8.15
C ALA A 218 9.44 23.21 -8.00
N THR A 219 8.31 23.55 -7.40
CA THR A 219 7.89 24.94 -7.17
C THR A 219 7.73 25.24 -5.68
N GLU A 220 7.27 24.27 -4.91
CA GLU A 220 7.09 24.38 -3.47
C GLU A 220 7.57 23.12 -2.76
N VAL A 221 7.91 23.25 -1.50
CA VAL A 221 8.35 22.15 -0.63
C VAL A 221 7.79 22.29 0.78
N ALA A 222 7.33 21.18 1.32
CA ALA A 222 7.11 20.97 2.74
C ALA A 222 8.03 19.83 3.22
N SER A 223 8.32 19.76 4.51
CA SER A 223 9.20 18.71 5.02
C SER A 223 8.80 18.26 6.42
N ARG A 224 9.24 17.06 6.79
CA ARG A 224 9.11 16.52 8.15
C ARG A 224 10.32 15.68 8.53
N ALA A 225 10.60 15.59 9.84
CA ALA A 225 11.57 14.65 10.34
C ALA A 225 11.03 13.23 10.31
N VAL A 226 11.88 12.28 9.94
CA VAL A 226 11.61 10.83 10.02
C VAL A 226 12.76 10.15 10.76
N PRO A 227 12.58 8.93 11.32
CA PRO A 227 13.64 8.28 12.10
C PRO A 227 14.97 8.11 11.38
N SER A 228 14.96 8.00 10.05
CA SER A 228 16.14 7.80 9.20
C SER A 228 16.72 9.08 8.60
N GLY A 229 16.12 10.25 8.87
CA GLY A 229 16.54 11.52 8.26
C GLY A 229 15.40 12.51 8.07
N LYS A 230 15.17 12.95 6.85
CA LYS A 230 14.16 13.96 6.50
C LYS A 230 13.35 13.54 5.27
N GLU A 231 12.03 13.70 5.35
CA GLU A 231 11.14 13.50 4.23
C GLU A 231 10.64 14.86 3.72
N PHE A 232 10.65 15.02 2.42
CA PHE A 232 10.18 16.20 1.70
C PHE A 232 8.95 15.84 0.88
N LEU A 233 8.03 16.79 0.80
CA LEU A 233 6.87 16.76 -0.10
C LEU A 233 6.99 17.95 -1.06
N PHE A 234 7.43 17.68 -2.27
CA PHE A 234 7.52 18.66 -3.31
C PHE A 234 6.20 18.77 -4.09
N THR A 235 5.74 19.99 -4.31
CA THR A 235 4.79 20.31 -5.38
C THR A 235 5.62 20.68 -6.61
N ALA A 236 5.41 19.98 -7.71
CA ALA A 236 6.19 20.18 -8.92
C ALA A 236 5.26 20.36 -10.13
N LYS A 237 5.56 21.34 -10.99
CA LYS A 237 4.84 21.58 -12.23
C LYS A 237 5.35 20.63 -13.30
N ASP A 238 4.43 19.89 -13.94
CA ASP A 238 4.77 19.07 -15.10
C ASP A 238 5.34 19.94 -16.23
N LEU A 239 6.40 19.46 -16.85
CA LEU A 239 7.01 20.10 -18.00
C LEU A 239 6.66 19.33 -19.29
N PRO A 240 6.47 20.01 -20.41
CA PRO A 240 6.26 19.33 -21.68
C PRO A 240 7.56 18.61 -22.08
N ARG A 241 7.43 17.42 -22.66
CA ARG A 241 8.57 16.70 -23.23
C ARG A 241 9.09 17.35 -24.50
N ASP A 242 8.19 18.00 -25.25
CA ASP A 242 8.52 18.84 -26.41
C ASP A 242 8.44 20.30 -25.99
N PRO A 243 9.56 21.06 -26.03
CA PRO A 243 9.59 22.47 -25.68
C PRO A 243 8.67 23.35 -26.54
N ALA A 244 8.25 22.87 -27.71
CA ALA A 244 7.31 23.59 -28.58
C ALA A 244 5.85 23.47 -28.14
N VAL A 245 5.56 22.58 -27.18
CA VAL A 245 4.24 22.39 -26.62
C VAL A 245 4.13 23.19 -25.33
N GLU A 246 3.02 23.93 -25.16
CA GLU A 246 2.75 24.65 -23.92
C GLU A 246 2.65 23.65 -22.74
N ALA A 247 3.35 23.97 -21.63
CA ALA A 247 3.31 23.13 -20.44
C ALA A 247 1.87 23.05 -19.91
N PRO A 248 1.35 21.86 -19.63
CA PRO A 248 0.05 21.73 -19.00
C PRO A 248 0.07 22.44 -17.64
N ASP A 249 -1.04 23.07 -17.27
CA ASP A 249 -1.21 23.62 -15.92
C ASP A 249 -1.58 22.51 -14.94
N HIS A 250 -0.65 21.57 -14.81
CA HIS A 250 -0.78 20.37 -14.01
C HIS A 250 0.38 20.25 -13.04
N PHE A 251 0.05 19.93 -11.79
CA PHE A 251 1.01 19.76 -10.72
C PHE A 251 0.96 18.33 -10.19
N ILE A 252 2.12 17.80 -9.88
CA ILE A 252 2.31 16.53 -9.20
C ILE A 252 2.89 16.76 -7.81
N LYS A 253 2.67 15.82 -6.91
CA LYS A 253 3.35 15.79 -5.61
C LYS A 253 4.36 14.67 -5.58
N VAL A 254 5.59 14.98 -5.22
CA VAL A 254 6.69 14.02 -5.16
C VAL A 254 7.21 13.95 -3.73
N PHE A 255 7.12 12.78 -3.13
CA PHE A 255 7.72 12.51 -1.83
C PHE A 255 9.16 12.09 -2.02
N VAL A 256 10.07 12.71 -1.30
CA VAL A 256 11.52 12.45 -1.35
C VAL A 256 12.01 12.17 0.05
N LEU A 257 12.71 11.06 0.22
CA LEU A 257 13.39 10.71 1.46
C LEU A 257 14.88 11.01 1.31
N LEU A 258 15.43 11.77 2.24
CA LEU A 258 16.84 12.01 2.42
C LEU A 258 17.27 11.38 3.74
N GLU A 259 17.84 10.20 3.68
CA GLU A 259 18.40 9.52 4.85
C GLU A 259 19.80 10.07 5.16
N ASP A 260 20.17 10.05 6.44
CA ASP A 260 21.47 10.52 6.89
C ASP A 260 22.61 9.79 6.17
N GLY A 261 23.45 10.57 5.47
CA GLY A 261 24.61 10.05 4.74
C GLY A 261 24.30 9.30 3.43
N LYS A 262 23.06 9.39 2.93
CA LYS A 262 22.66 8.79 1.65
C LYS A 262 22.21 9.84 0.65
N GLU A 263 22.18 9.46 -0.62
CA GLU A 263 21.58 10.27 -1.66
C GLU A 263 20.05 10.31 -1.52
N PRO A 264 19.42 11.44 -1.89
CA PRO A 264 17.97 11.56 -1.84
C PRO A 264 17.29 10.61 -2.84
N VAL A 265 16.20 10.01 -2.43
CA VAL A 265 15.41 9.11 -3.30
C VAL A 265 13.95 9.49 -3.26
N PHE A 266 13.27 9.56 -4.39
CA PHE A 266 11.83 9.71 -4.33
C PHE A 266 11.15 8.39 -3.92
N THR A 267 10.13 8.50 -3.10
CA THR A 267 9.42 7.34 -2.54
C THR A 267 8.07 7.12 -3.21
N GLN A 268 7.42 8.20 -3.64
CA GLN A 268 6.10 8.17 -4.27
C GLN A 268 5.84 9.44 -5.08
N VAL A 269 5.02 9.30 -6.11
CA VAL A 269 4.43 10.41 -6.87
C VAL A 269 2.91 10.31 -6.81
N LEU A 270 2.24 11.41 -6.48
CA LEU A 270 0.79 11.57 -6.61
C LEU A 270 0.49 12.48 -7.80
N ARG A 271 -0.48 12.05 -8.63
CA ARG A 271 -0.96 12.76 -9.84
C ARG A 271 -2.44 13.03 -9.75
#